data_ef833bb7c02340e5b686db8c38215df3
#
_entry.id   ef833bb7c02340e5b686db8c38215df3
#
_cell.length_a   1.000
_cell.length_b   1.000
_cell.length_c   1.000
_cell.angle_alpha   90.00
_cell.angle_beta   90.00
_cell.angle_gamma   90.00
#
_symmetry.space_group_name_H-M   'P 1'
#
loop_
_entity.id
_entity.type
_entity.pdbx_description
1 polymer ?
#
loop_
_entity_poly.entity_id
_entity_poly.type
_entity_poly.pdbx_seq_one_letter_code
_entity_poly.pdbx_strand_id
1 'polypeptide(L)'
;MGMYKQFATDKALEKNGIVIDYGEFRVTIARAGSANPKFVRTHEMLTKPVRRLIEQEALPRERELAIQRELYAKAVILNWEVKETGKDSKETWKRGIEGADGSVMPFNEENVITTFENLPDLFFDLQIQANTMKLFLASNREADAKN
;
A
#
# COMPACT_ATOMS: atom_id res chain seq x y z
N MET A 1 1.07 32.08 -4.67
CA MET A 1 -0.35 31.73 -4.54
C MET A 1 -0.60 30.29 -4.93
N GLY A 2 -0.29 29.37 -4.32
CA GLY A 2 -0.49 27.98 -4.66
C GLY A 2 0.28 27.01 -3.79
N MET A 3 1.00 27.56 -2.79
CA MET A 3 1.81 26.75 -1.89
C MET A 3 0.96 25.68 -1.18
N TYR A 4 -0.14 26.09 -0.59
CA TYR A 4 -1.02 25.14 0.10
C TYR A 4 -1.75 24.21 -0.87
N LYS A 5 -2.15 24.73 -2.03
CA LYS A 5 -2.77 23.90 -3.06
C LYS A 5 -1.82 22.81 -3.55
N GLN A 6 -0.53 23.14 -3.68
CA GLN A 6 0.48 22.22 -4.18
C GLN A 6 0.95 21.21 -3.14
N PHE A 7 0.95 21.58 -1.84
CA PHE A 7 1.59 20.75 -0.81
C PHE A 7 0.70 20.38 0.37
N ALA A 8 -0.52 20.94 0.47
CA ALA A 8 -1.41 20.53 1.56
C ALA A 8 -2.02 19.17 1.25
N THR A 9 -1.79 18.21 2.15
CA THR A 9 -2.34 16.88 2.02
C THR A 9 -3.58 16.72 2.89
N ASP A 10 -4.43 15.73 2.54
CA ASP A 10 -5.62 15.40 3.29
C ASP A 10 -5.30 14.24 4.24
N LYS A 11 -5.40 14.50 5.54
CA LYS A 11 -5.10 13.50 6.57
C LYS A 11 -6.02 12.28 6.50
N ALA A 12 -7.28 12.48 6.08
CA ALA A 12 -8.21 11.38 5.91
C ALA A 12 -7.80 10.47 4.74
N LEU A 13 -7.35 11.06 3.63
CA LEU A 13 -6.82 10.28 2.51
C LEU A 13 -5.55 9.53 2.91
N GLU A 14 -4.66 10.16 3.68
CA GLU A 14 -3.41 9.55 4.12
C GLU A 14 -3.65 8.34 5.03
N LYS A 15 -4.69 8.41 5.85
CA LYS A 15 -5.03 7.35 6.81
C LYS A 15 -5.95 6.29 6.22
N ASN A 16 -7.03 6.72 5.56
CA ASN A 16 -8.09 5.82 5.07
C ASN A 16 -7.80 5.29 3.67
N GLY A 17 -6.83 5.89 3.01
CA GLY A 17 -6.29 5.36 1.77
C GLY A 17 -6.92 5.90 0.50
N ILE A 18 -6.24 5.58 -0.57
CA ILE A 18 -6.66 5.84 -1.93
C ILE A 18 -6.64 4.52 -2.69
N VAL A 19 -7.43 4.42 -3.73
CA VAL A 19 -7.50 3.21 -4.54
C VAL A 19 -6.56 3.33 -5.73
N ILE A 20 -5.66 2.37 -5.89
CA ILE A 20 -4.81 2.23 -7.07
C ILE A 20 -5.44 1.15 -7.94
N ASP A 21 -5.92 1.54 -9.09
CA ASP A 21 -6.63 0.65 -10.02
C ASP A 21 -5.66 0.14 -11.09
N TYR A 22 -5.44 -1.18 -11.10
CA TYR A 22 -4.59 -1.85 -12.10
C TYR A 22 -5.41 -2.50 -13.21
N GLY A 23 -6.72 -2.26 -13.25
CA GLY A 23 -7.61 -2.84 -14.25
C GLY A 23 -8.26 -4.15 -13.79
N GLU A 24 -7.50 -5.21 -13.68
CA GLU A 24 -7.97 -6.52 -13.25
C GLU A 24 -8.06 -6.67 -11.74
N PHE A 25 -7.38 -5.81 -11.01
CA PHE A 25 -7.41 -5.75 -9.56
C PHE A 25 -7.17 -4.31 -9.12
N ARG A 26 -7.52 -4.02 -7.87
CA ARG A 26 -7.27 -2.70 -7.29
C ARG A 26 -6.86 -2.86 -5.83
N VAL A 27 -6.00 -1.95 -5.38
CA VAL A 27 -5.44 -1.98 -4.03
C VAL A 27 -5.70 -0.64 -3.37
N THR A 28 -6.24 -0.67 -2.15
CA THR A 28 -6.41 0.54 -1.35
C THR A 28 -5.18 0.68 -0.47
N ILE A 29 -4.51 1.83 -0.57
CA ILE A 29 -3.27 2.08 0.15
C ILE A 29 -3.35 3.36 0.98
N ALA A 30 -2.80 3.29 2.20
CA ALA A 30 -2.52 4.46 3.02
C ALA A 30 -1.20 5.06 2.58
N ARG A 31 -0.94 6.30 3.00
CA ARG A 31 0.33 6.95 2.71
C ARG A 31 1.46 6.27 3.52
N ALA A 32 2.62 6.12 2.90
CA ALA A 32 3.83 5.65 3.58
C ALA A 32 4.57 6.84 4.20
N GLY A 33 5.44 6.53 5.15
CA GLY A 33 6.34 7.53 5.74
C GLY A 33 5.76 8.27 6.93
N SER A 34 6.38 9.41 7.26
CA SER A 34 6.11 10.17 8.48
C SER A 34 4.70 10.72 8.59
N ALA A 35 4.00 10.89 7.48
CA ALA A 35 2.61 11.36 7.48
C ALA A 35 1.61 10.30 7.96
N ASN A 36 2.04 9.06 8.10
CA ASN A 36 1.22 7.94 8.58
C ASN A 36 1.76 7.45 9.93
N PRO A 37 1.11 7.81 11.06
CA PRO A 37 1.59 7.39 12.39
C PRO A 37 1.71 5.88 12.56
N LYS A 38 0.80 5.12 11.95
CA LYS A 38 0.86 3.65 11.99
C LYS A 38 2.11 3.12 11.29
N PHE A 39 2.47 3.74 10.17
CA PHE A 39 3.70 3.40 9.44
C PHE A 39 4.94 3.60 10.34
N VAL A 40 5.01 4.77 10.99
CA VAL A 40 6.14 5.11 11.86
C VAL A 40 6.26 4.11 13.02
N ARG A 41 5.15 3.83 13.69
CA ARG A 41 5.14 2.88 14.82
C ARG A 41 5.50 1.47 14.38
N THR A 42 4.97 1.02 13.26
CA THR A 42 5.25 -0.31 12.73
C THR A 42 6.71 -0.45 12.33
N HIS A 43 7.25 0.57 11.66
CA HIS A 43 8.67 0.61 11.29
C HIS A 43 9.56 0.48 12.53
N GLU A 44 9.28 1.26 13.57
CA GLU A 44 10.04 1.20 14.80
C GLU A 44 9.97 -0.18 15.45
N MET A 45 8.78 -0.76 15.52
CA MET A 45 8.58 -2.09 16.08
C MET A 45 9.37 -3.15 15.33
N LEU A 46 9.36 -3.10 13.98
CA LEU A 46 10.04 -4.10 13.15
C LEU A 46 11.56 -3.93 13.14
N THR A 47 12.05 -2.70 13.27
CA THR A 47 13.49 -2.43 13.22
C THR A 47 14.17 -2.50 14.58
N LYS A 48 13.42 -2.39 15.66
CA LYS A 48 13.98 -2.43 17.04
C LYS A 48 14.86 -3.67 17.28
N PRO A 49 14.42 -4.90 16.93
CA PRO A 49 15.25 -6.10 17.17
C PRO A 49 16.57 -6.13 16.39
N VAL A 50 16.64 -5.38 15.29
CA VAL A 50 17.81 -5.37 14.40
C VAL A 50 18.52 -4.02 14.35
N ARG A 51 18.19 -3.14 15.31
CA ARG A 51 18.75 -1.77 15.36
C ARG A 51 20.28 -1.75 15.32
N ARG A 52 20.92 -2.63 16.08
CA ARG A 52 22.38 -2.71 16.12
C ARG A 52 22.96 -3.05 14.75
N LEU A 53 22.33 -4.00 14.05
CA LEU A 53 22.77 -4.38 12.70
C LEU A 53 22.60 -3.22 11.72
N ILE A 54 21.51 -2.46 11.84
CA ILE A 54 21.27 -1.27 11.01
C ILE A 54 22.33 -0.22 11.27
N GLU A 55 22.65 0.06 12.54
CA GLU A 55 23.67 1.05 12.92
C GLU A 55 25.06 0.67 12.43
N GLN A 56 25.36 -0.63 12.34
CA GLN A 56 26.61 -1.17 11.86
C GLN A 56 26.64 -1.38 10.35
N GLU A 57 25.52 -1.03 9.67
CA GLU A 57 25.35 -1.28 8.23
C GLU A 57 25.55 -2.76 7.87
N ALA A 58 25.16 -3.65 8.77
CA ALA A 58 25.38 -5.08 8.67
C ALA A 58 24.10 -5.89 8.51
N LEU A 59 22.94 -5.21 8.33
CA LEU A 59 21.67 -5.90 8.11
C LEU A 59 21.66 -6.54 6.72
N PRO A 60 21.49 -7.88 6.63
CA PRO A 60 21.47 -8.54 5.32
C PRO A 60 20.29 -8.03 4.46
N ARG A 61 20.53 -7.92 3.16
CA ARG A 61 19.54 -7.41 2.20
C ARG A 61 18.22 -8.16 2.28
N GLU A 62 18.26 -9.48 2.42
CA GLU A 62 17.04 -10.30 2.51
C GLU A 62 16.19 -9.97 3.74
N ARG A 63 16.85 -9.69 4.86
CA ARG A 63 16.14 -9.28 6.08
C ARG A 63 15.54 -7.88 5.95
N GLU A 64 16.28 -6.97 5.31
CA GLU A 64 15.79 -5.63 5.03
C GLU A 64 14.54 -5.68 4.16
N LEU A 65 14.57 -6.47 3.08
CA LEU A 65 13.41 -6.65 2.20
C LEU A 65 12.21 -7.28 2.93
N ALA A 66 12.47 -8.28 3.79
CA ALA A 66 11.41 -8.90 4.57
C ALA A 66 10.74 -7.89 5.52
N ILE A 67 11.54 -7.02 6.15
CA ILE A 67 11.01 -5.96 7.01
C ILE A 67 10.15 -4.98 6.18
N GLN A 68 10.60 -4.59 5.01
CA GLN A 68 9.86 -3.68 4.15
C GLN A 68 8.52 -4.28 3.70
N ARG A 69 8.51 -5.55 3.30
CA ARG A 69 7.26 -6.23 2.91
C ARG A 69 6.26 -6.27 4.07
N GLU A 70 6.73 -6.64 5.26
CA GLU A 70 5.87 -6.69 6.45
C GLU A 70 5.37 -5.31 6.85
N LEU A 71 6.23 -4.30 6.79
CA LEU A 71 5.87 -2.91 7.10
C LEU A 71 4.72 -2.43 6.20
N TYR A 72 4.85 -2.63 4.89
CA TYR A 72 3.82 -2.21 3.95
C TYR A 72 2.54 -3.02 4.09
N ALA A 73 2.66 -4.33 4.31
CA ALA A 73 1.49 -5.18 4.52
C ALA A 73 0.69 -4.77 5.76
N LYS A 74 1.38 -4.36 6.84
CA LYS A 74 0.73 -3.95 8.09
C LYS A 74 0.20 -2.52 8.06
N ALA A 75 0.93 -1.59 7.47
CA ALA A 75 0.68 -0.15 7.66
C ALA A 75 0.20 0.58 6.41
N VAL A 76 0.33 0.01 5.23
CA VAL A 76 0.01 0.67 3.97
C VAL A 76 -1.14 -0.01 3.22
N ILE A 77 -1.10 -1.31 3.08
CA ILE A 77 -2.12 -2.04 2.32
C ILE A 77 -3.38 -2.19 3.18
N LEU A 78 -4.46 -1.50 2.79
CA LEU A 78 -5.70 -1.47 3.56
C LEU A 78 -6.76 -2.41 3.02
N ASN A 79 -6.77 -2.64 1.69
CA ASN A 79 -7.72 -3.51 1.04
C ASN A 79 -7.19 -3.96 -0.31
N TRP A 80 -7.73 -5.06 -0.81
CA TRP A 80 -7.34 -5.61 -2.10
C TRP A 80 -8.55 -6.30 -2.70
N GLU A 81 -8.86 -5.98 -3.95
CA GLU A 81 -10.02 -6.52 -4.64
C GLU A 81 -9.64 -6.98 -6.03
N VAL A 82 -10.22 -8.10 -6.45
CA VAL A 82 -10.07 -8.61 -7.81
C VAL A 82 -11.37 -8.40 -8.59
N LYS A 83 -11.23 -8.17 -9.89
CA LYS A 83 -12.38 -8.02 -10.77
C LYS A 83 -12.91 -9.40 -11.15
N GLU A 84 -14.22 -9.59 -11.01
CA GLU A 84 -14.90 -10.81 -11.47
C GLU A 84 -15.93 -10.43 -12.52
N THR A 85 -15.98 -11.19 -13.60
CA THR A 85 -17.01 -11.04 -14.62
C THR A 85 -18.05 -12.14 -14.41
N GLY A 86 -19.29 -11.74 -14.12
CA GLY A 86 -20.40 -12.66 -13.94
C GLY A 86 -20.91 -13.23 -15.26
N LYS A 87 -21.84 -14.20 -15.16
CA LYS A 87 -22.46 -14.85 -16.32
C LYS A 87 -23.27 -13.86 -17.20
N ASP A 88 -23.67 -12.75 -16.63
CA ASP A 88 -24.40 -11.68 -17.33
C ASP A 88 -23.48 -10.58 -17.88
N SER A 89 -22.19 -10.83 -17.94
CA SER A 89 -21.14 -9.88 -18.36
C SER A 89 -20.98 -8.66 -17.43
N LYS A 90 -21.63 -8.67 -16.25
CA LYS A 90 -21.41 -7.63 -15.25
C LYS A 90 -20.12 -7.85 -14.52
N GLU A 91 -19.36 -6.76 -14.40
CA GLU A 91 -18.11 -6.75 -13.65
C GLU A 91 -18.40 -6.37 -12.20
N THR A 92 -17.88 -7.16 -11.28
CA THR A 92 -17.97 -6.89 -9.85
C THR A 92 -16.59 -6.98 -9.22
N TRP A 93 -16.44 -6.38 -8.06
CA TRP A 93 -15.21 -6.42 -7.30
C TRP A 93 -15.37 -7.36 -6.11
N LYS A 94 -14.46 -8.31 -5.99
CA LYS A 94 -14.43 -9.25 -4.88
C LYS A 94 -13.19 -9.01 -4.03
N ARG A 95 -13.38 -8.88 -2.73
CA ARG A 95 -12.26 -8.73 -1.80
C ARG A 95 -11.43 -10.00 -1.79
N GLY A 96 -10.15 -9.88 -2.04
CA GLY A 96 -9.21 -10.99 -2.08
C GLY A 96 -8.06 -10.70 -2.99
N ILE A 97 -7.12 -11.63 -3.06
CA ILE A 97 -5.90 -11.54 -3.84
C ILE A 97 -5.82 -12.74 -4.78
N GLU A 98 -5.55 -12.48 -6.05
CA GLU A 98 -5.34 -13.57 -7.00
C GLU A 98 -4.01 -14.26 -6.71
N GLY A 99 -4.06 -15.57 -6.48
CA GLY A 99 -2.87 -16.38 -6.28
C GLY A 99 -2.22 -16.77 -7.61
N ALA A 100 -1.02 -17.35 -7.53
CA ALA A 100 -0.26 -17.77 -8.69
C ALA A 100 -0.99 -18.81 -9.54
N ASP A 101 -1.89 -19.58 -8.93
CA ASP A 101 -2.71 -20.60 -9.61
C ASP A 101 -4.02 -20.02 -10.20
N GLY A 102 -4.24 -18.73 -10.08
CA GLY A 102 -5.44 -18.05 -10.55
C GLY A 102 -6.62 -18.09 -9.59
N SER A 103 -6.51 -18.79 -8.46
CA SER A 103 -7.58 -18.79 -7.45
C SER A 103 -7.52 -17.51 -6.60
N VAL A 104 -8.66 -17.12 -6.04
CA VAL A 104 -8.73 -15.95 -5.17
C VAL A 104 -8.50 -16.36 -3.73
N MET A 105 -7.43 -15.80 -3.15
CA MET A 105 -7.05 -16.03 -1.75
C MET A 105 -7.67 -14.94 -0.87
N PRO A 106 -7.91 -15.22 0.42
CA PRO A 106 -8.35 -14.18 1.35
C PRO A 106 -7.36 -13.02 1.41
N PHE A 107 -7.89 -11.80 1.57
CA PHE A 107 -7.06 -10.64 1.86
C PHE A 107 -6.63 -10.71 3.32
N ASN A 108 -5.36 -10.95 3.53
CA ASN A 108 -4.74 -10.91 4.86
C ASN A 108 -3.26 -10.56 4.68
N GLU A 109 -2.62 -10.26 5.80
CA GLU A 109 -1.22 -9.83 5.82
C GLU A 109 -0.28 -10.87 5.19
N GLU A 110 -0.46 -12.13 5.54
CA GLU A 110 0.36 -13.22 5.04
C GLU A 110 0.28 -13.32 3.52
N ASN A 111 -0.91 -13.25 2.97
CA ASN A 111 -1.11 -13.35 1.51
C ASN A 111 -0.59 -12.09 0.79
N VAL A 112 -0.66 -10.92 1.41
CA VAL A 112 -0.03 -9.71 0.86
C VAL A 112 1.48 -9.88 0.79
N ILE A 113 2.10 -10.34 1.86
CA ILE A 113 3.56 -10.56 1.90
C ILE A 113 3.99 -11.58 0.83
N THR A 114 3.28 -12.71 0.73
CA THR A 114 3.55 -13.73 -0.28
C THR A 114 3.47 -13.14 -1.70
N THR A 115 2.45 -12.32 -1.95
CA THR A 115 2.28 -11.66 -3.25
C THR A 115 3.45 -10.73 -3.55
N PHE A 116 3.92 -9.98 -2.57
CA PHE A 116 5.09 -9.11 -2.74
C PHE A 116 6.37 -9.89 -2.99
N GLU A 117 6.52 -11.06 -2.38
CA GLU A 117 7.67 -11.93 -2.64
C GLU A 117 7.63 -12.47 -4.08
N ASN A 118 6.45 -12.87 -4.53
CA ASN A 118 6.27 -13.43 -5.88
C ASN A 118 6.32 -12.37 -6.98
N LEU A 119 5.87 -11.15 -6.68
CA LEU A 119 5.76 -10.05 -7.64
C LEU A 119 6.47 -8.80 -7.11
N PRO A 120 7.80 -8.81 -7.09
CA PRO A 120 8.56 -7.67 -6.53
C PRO A 120 8.33 -6.36 -7.27
N ASP A 121 8.02 -6.39 -8.56
CA ASP A 121 7.74 -5.17 -9.33
C ASP A 121 6.42 -4.54 -8.92
N LEU A 122 5.42 -5.35 -8.57
CA LEU A 122 4.15 -4.85 -8.03
C LEU A 122 4.40 -4.17 -6.67
N PHE A 123 5.19 -4.81 -5.81
CA PHE A 123 5.56 -4.22 -4.53
C PHE A 123 6.27 -2.88 -4.72
N PHE A 124 7.21 -2.83 -5.65
CA PHE A 124 7.93 -1.60 -5.96
C PHE A 124 6.98 -0.50 -6.44
N ASP A 125 6.02 -0.83 -7.32
CA ASP A 125 5.05 0.14 -7.80
C ASP A 125 4.18 0.68 -6.65
N LEU A 126 3.69 -0.20 -5.78
CA LEU A 126 2.90 0.22 -4.62
C LEU A 126 3.70 1.09 -3.65
N GLN A 127 4.99 0.81 -3.48
CA GLN A 127 5.87 1.67 -2.69
C GLN A 127 5.97 3.07 -3.29
N ILE A 128 6.13 3.16 -4.60
CA ILE A 128 6.17 4.44 -5.31
C ILE A 128 4.85 5.19 -5.10
N GLN A 129 3.71 4.52 -5.33
CA GLN A 129 2.40 5.14 -5.18
C GLN A 129 2.18 5.65 -3.74
N ALA A 130 2.50 4.83 -2.75
CA ALA A 130 2.31 5.19 -1.34
C ALA A 130 3.20 6.35 -0.89
N ASN A 131 4.29 6.60 -1.60
CA ASN A 131 5.22 7.69 -1.32
C ASN A 131 4.99 8.92 -2.22
N THR A 132 3.97 8.88 -3.07
CA THR A 132 3.67 9.99 -4.00
C THR A 132 2.69 10.95 -3.34
N MET A 133 3.21 12.05 -2.82
CA MET A 133 2.42 13.08 -2.14
C MET A 133 1.22 13.55 -2.95
N LYS A 134 1.37 13.70 -4.26
CA LYS A 134 0.32 14.22 -5.14
C LYS A 134 -0.98 13.44 -5.08
N LEU A 135 -0.91 12.14 -4.78
CA LEU A 135 -2.10 11.29 -4.67
C LEU A 135 -2.93 11.60 -3.41
N PHE A 136 -2.31 12.24 -2.42
CA PHE A 136 -2.92 12.51 -1.12
C PHE A 136 -3.21 14.00 -0.88
N LEU A 137 -3.22 14.81 -1.93
CA LEU A 137 -3.48 16.23 -1.82
C LEU A 137 -4.92 16.51 -1.39
N ALA A 138 -5.10 17.50 -0.55
CA ALA A 138 -6.42 17.98 -0.12
C ALA A 138 -7.27 18.42 -1.32
N SER A 139 -6.65 19.02 -2.35
CA SER A 139 -7.33 19.45 -3.56
C SER A 139 -7.95 18.29 -4.35
N ASN A 140 -7.39 17.08 -4.25
CA ASN A 140 -7.95 15.90 -4.92
C ASN A 140 -9.31 15.53 -4.33
N ARG A 141 -9.43 15.59 -3.00
CA ARG A 141 -10.70 15.30 -2.31
C ARG A 141 -11.77 16.31 -2.66
N GLU A 142 -11.40 17.60 -2.74
CA GLU A 142 -12.31 18.66 -3.17
C GLU A 142 -12.79 18.45 -4.60
N ALA A 143 -11.88 18.06 -5.50
CA ALA A 143 -12.22 17.77 -6.89
C ALA A 143 -13.17 16.58 -7.00
N ASP A 144 -12.93 15.50 -6.25
CA ASP A 144 -13.79 14.32 -6.23
C ASP A 144 -15.18 14.65 -5.67
N ALA A 145 -15.25 15.51 -4.66
CA ALA A 145 -16.52 15.92 -4.07
C ALA A 145 -17.41 16.74 -5.02
N LYS A 146 -16.81 17.37 -6.03
CA LYS A 146 -17.51 18.17 -7.03
C LYS A 146 -18.04 17.34 -8.21
N ASN A 147 -17.58 16.13 -8.32
CA ASN A 147 -17.99 15.20 -9.37
C ASN A 147 -19.01 14.21 -8.85
#